data_90df8db61de12dbcad64874e34eb53b5
#
_entry.id   90df8db61de12dbcad64874e34eb53b5
#
_cell.length_a   1.000
_cell.length_b   1.000
_cell.length_c   1.000
_cell.angle_alpha   90.00
_cell.angle_beta   90.00
_cell.angle_gamma   90.00
#
_symmetry.space_group_name_H-M   'P 1'
#
loop_
_entity.id
_entity.type
_entity.pdbx_description
1 polymer ?
#
loop_
_entity_poly.entity_id
_entity_poly.type
_entity_poly.pdbx_seq_one_letter_code
_entity_poly.pdbx_strand_id
1 'polypeptide(L)'
;INKVATKTPYEVKILSKDLKRPWAIIQMPDDRFLITEKSGKMKILGLDGSQQMEIKGLPKVDDDGQGGLLDVALDPDFISNRMIYWSFSEPHDEGNLTAVGKGRLSADETKLEDIKVIFRAFPVFDSDLHFGSRLAFDKDQNLFVSTGERSHMEGRMQAQNLKSGLGKIFKITKEGKPAPGNPFINTKDAMPEIYSYGNRNAQGIDIHPVTGELWEAEFGPRGGDEINIIRSGKDYGWPTITYGIEYSGEIVGQAITQ
;
A
#
# COMPACT_ATOMS: atom_id res chain seq x y z
N ILE A 1 27.46 6.02 -7.05
CA ILE A 1 26.42 5.18 -7.70
C ILE A 1 26.91 4.94 -9.12
N ASN A 2 27.33 3.70 -9.43
CA ASN A 2 27.68 3.33 -10.79
C ASN A 2 26.40 3.36 -11.65
N LYS A 3 26.35 4.27 -12.61
CA LYS A 3 25.28 4.28 -13.61
C LYS A 3 25.40 3.02 -14.45
N VAL A 4 24.48 2.09 -14.29
CA VAL A 4 24.36 0.97 -15.22
C VAL A 4 23.84 1.56 -16.53
N ALA A 5 24.65 1.51 -17.59
CA ALA A 5 24.22 1.92 -18.92
C ALA A 5 23.20 0.90 -19.43
N THR A 6 21.94 1.30 -19.57
CA THR A 6 20.95 0.46 -20.26
C THR A 6 21.22 0.45 -21.75
N LYS A 7 21.10 -0.74 -22.37
CA LYS A 7 21.21 -0.92 -23.82
C LYS A 7 19.86 -0.61 -24.53
N THR A 8 18.78 -0.51 -23.78
CA THR A 8 17.44 -0.23 -24.33
C THR A 8 17.28 1.28 -24.47
N PRO A 9 17.08 1.81 -25.67
CA PRO A 9 16.80 3.23 -25.86
C PRO A 9 15.43 3.56 -25.23
N TYR A 10 15.33 4.67 -24.54
CA TYR A 10 14.08 5.19 -23.98
C TYR A 10 14.01 6.69 -24.15
N GLU A 11 12.79 7.21 -24.26
CA GLU A 11 12.47 8.62 -24.26
C GLU A 11 11.69 8.97 -22.99
N VAL A 12 12.02 10.10 -22.36
CA VAL A 12 11.29 10.62 -21.20
C VAL A 12 10.40 11.76 -21.66
N LYS A 13 9.08 11.57 -21.52
CA LYS A 13 8.08 12.58 -21.78
C LYS A 13 7.46 13.06 -20.47
N ILE A 14 7.54 14.35 -20.17
CA ILE A 14 6.87 14.97 -19.03
C ILE A 14 5.42 15.25 -19.42
N LEU A 15 4.47 14.58 -18.76
CA LEU A 15 3.04 14.76 -19.01
C LEU A 15 2.44 15.93 -18.21
N SER A 16 2.86 16.13 -16.95
CA SER A 16 2.37 17.23 -16.12
C SER A 16 3.45 17.71 -15.16
N LYS A 17 3.39 19.03 -14.83
CA LYS A 17 4.22 19.67 -13.79
C LYS A 17 3.38 20.25 -12.65
N ASP A 18 2.05 20.09 -12.70
CA ASP A 18 1.10 20.78 -11.81
C ASP A 18 0.60 19.88 -10.67
N LEU A 19 1.04 18.62 -10.63
CA LEU A 19 0.72 17.69 -9.55
C LEU A 19 1.44 18.09 -8.26
N LYS A 20 0.74 17.95 -7.14
CA LYS A 20 1.25 18.31 -5.80
C LYS A 20 1.49 17.05 -4.95
N ARG A 21 2.74 16.70 -4.71
CA ARG A 21 3.12 15.48 -3.98
C ARG A 21 2.35 14.25 -4.48
N PRO A 22 2.40 13.90 -5.81
CA PRO A 22 1.72 12.72 -6.33
C PRO A 22 2.30 11.46 -5.68
N TRP A 23 1.43 10.49 -5.34
CA TRP A 23 1.86 9.27 -4.68
C TRP A 23 1.65 8.04 -5.55
N ALA A 24 0.47 7.86 -6.12
CA ALA A 24 0.15 6.73 -6.99
C ALA A 24 -0.42 7.20 -8.33
N ILE A 25 -0.22 6.36 -9.33
CA ILE A 25 -0.77 6.49 -10.67
C ILE A 25 -1.24 5.13 -11.16
N ILE A 26 -2.44 5.07 -11.74
CA ILE A 26 -2.97 3.89 -12.40
C ILE A 26 -3.60 4.29 -13.73
N GLN A 27 -3.42 3.46 -14.76
CA GLN A 27 -4.08 3.66 -16.04
C GLN A 27 -5.54 3.20 -15.96
N MET A 28 -6.45 4.04 -16.43
CA MET A 28 -7.87 3.74 -16.56
C MET A 28 -8.14 2.99 -17.87
N PRO A 29 -9.28 2.26 -17.99
CA PRO A 29 -9.61 1.52 -19.21
C PRO A 29 -9.75 2.36 -20.49
N ASP A 30 -9.88 3.67 -20.36
CA ASP A 30 -9.96 4.64 -21.45
C ASP A 30 -8.63 5.38 -21.70
N ASP A 31 -7.52 4.79 -21.27
CA ASP A 31 -6.15 5.29 -21.38
C ASP A 31 -5.81 6.55 -20.57
N ARG A 32 -6.75 7.15 -19.86
CA ARG A 32 -6.46 8.23 -18.91
C ARG A 32 -5.75 7.70 -17.66
N PHE A 33 -5.22 8.59 -16.85
CA PHE A 33 -4.57 8.26 -15.60
C PHE A 33 -5.39 8.71 -14.40
N LEU A 34 -5.56 7.83 -13.43
CA LEU A 34 -6.05 8.18 -12.10
C LEU A 34 -4.85 8.34 -11.17
N ILE A 35 -4.78 9.48 -10.48
CA ILE A 35 -3.62 9.88 -9.69
C ILE A 35 -4.08 10.30 -8.30
N THR A 36 -3.33 9.88 -7.28
CA THR A 36 -3.49 10.37 -5.91
C THR A 36 -2.42 11.40 -5.58
N GLU A 37 -2.81 12.43 -4.85
CA GLU A 37 -1.90 13.39 -4.22
C GLU A 37 -2.01 13.25 -2.69
N LYS A 38 -0.87 13.23 -2.00
CA LYS A 38 -0.81 12.97 -0.55
C LYS A 38 -1.74 13.84 0.29
N SER A 39 -2.03 15.06 -0.15
CA SER A 39 -2.94 15.99 0.53
C SER A 39 -4.43 15.58 0.53
N GLY A 40 -4.75 14.37 0.09
CA GLY A 40 -6.14 13.88 0.05
C GLY A 40 -6.86 14.19 -1.25
N LYS A 41 -6.14 14.46 -2.33
CA LYS A 41 -6.73 14.72 -3.65
C LYS A 41 -6.56 13.53 -4.57
N MET A 42 -7.61 13.28 -5.34
CA MET A 42 -7.61 12.30 -6.43
C MET A 42 -7.95 13.02 -7.73
N LYS A 43 -7.22 12.73 -8.80
CA LYS A 43 -7.36 13.43 -10.07
C LYS A 43 -7.37 12.46 -11.24
N ILE A 44 -8.15 12.77 -12.25
CA ILE A 44 -8.05 12.14 -13.57
C ILE A 44 -7.23 13.06 -14.47
N LEU A 45 -6.22 12.51 -15.12
CA LEU A 45 -5.32 13.18 -16.03
C LEU A 45 -5.44 12.57 -17.43
N GLY A 46 -5.58 13.39 -18.47
CA GLY A 46 -5.57 12.92 -19.85
C GLY A 46 -4.24 12.30 -20.24
N LEU A 47 -4.24 11.43 -21.24
CA LEU A 47 -3.05 10.69 -21.72
C LEU A 47 -1.89 11.61 -22.14
N ASP A 48 -2.20 12.79 -22.64
CA ASP A 48 -1.22 13.81 -23.03
C ASP A 48 -0.80 14.77 -21.90
N GLY A 49 -1.35 14.57 -20.69
CA GLY A 49 -1.13 15.44 -19.54
C GLY A 49 -2.01 16.69 -19.51
N SER A 50 -2.84 16.91 -20.50
CA SER A 50 -3.81 18.00 -20.55
C SER A 50 -4.97 17.82 -19.56
N GLN A 51 -6.01 18.18 -19.48
CA GLN A 51 -7.22 17.93 -18.70
C GLN A 51 -6.95 17.30 -17.32
N GLN A 52 -6.92 18.10 -16.28
CA GLN A 52 -6.94 17.64 -14.90
C GLN A 52 -8.34 17.83 -14.31
N MET A 53 -8.95 16.74 -13.87
CA MET A 53 -10.23 16.75 -13.18
C MET A 53 -10.06 16.22 -11.76
N GLU A 54 -10.43 17.02 -10.76
CA GLU A 54 -10.36 16.62 -9.35
C GLU A 54 -11.66 15.91 -8.94
N ILE A 55 -11.51 14.71 -8.38
CA ILE A 55 -12.61 13.90 -7.84
C ILE A 55 -12.85 14.30 -6.39
N LYS A 56 -14.08 14.68 -6.05
CA LYS A 56 -14.51 15.06 -4.69
C LYS A 56 -15.01 13.87 -3.89
N GLY A 57 -15.12 14.04 -2.57
CA GLY A 57 -15.76 13.09 -1.68
C GLY A 57 -14.80 12.18 -0.91
N LEU A 58 -13.50 12.30 -1.10
CA LEU A 58 -12.52 11.55 -0.30
C LEU A 58 -12.58 11.92 1.19
N PRO A 59 -12.29 10.98 2.10
CA PRO A 59 -12.19 11.27 3.52
C PRO A 59 -11.00 12.19 3.82
N LYS A 60 -11.01 12.77 5.02
CA LYS A 60 -9.85 13.50 5.55
C LYS A 60 -8.68 12.51 5.72
N VAL A 61 -7.48 12.97 5.39
CA VAL A 61 -6.24 12.21 5.56
C VAL A 61 -5.29 12.97 6.49
N ASP A 62 -4.38 12.24 7.13
CA ASP A 62 -3.21 12.79 7.78
C ASP A 62 -2.06 12.76 6.79
N ASP A 63 -1.65 13.92 6.25
CA ASP A 63 -0.64 14.01 5.18
C ASP A 63 0.76 14.42 5.67
N ASP A 64 0.99 14.31 6.95
CA ASP A 64 2.31 14.51 7.55
C ASP A 64 3.29 13.38 7.16
N GLY A 65 4.57 13.70 7.14
CA GLY A 65 5.66 12.78 6.81
C GLY A 65 5.41 11.94 5.57
N GLN A 66 5.26 10.62 5.73
CA GLN A 66 4.95 9.66 4.67
C GLN A 66 3.45 9.38 4.53
N GLY A 67 2.61 9.91 5.41
CA GLY A 67 1.15 9.77 5.39
C GLY A 67 0.47 10.51 4.24
N GLY A 68 -0.85 10.38 4.14
CA GLY A 68 -1.69 11.06 3.14
C GLY A 68 -2.71 10.15 2.46
N LEU A 69 -3.22 10.60 1.32
CA LEU A 69 -3.87 9.73 0.34
C LEU A 69 -2.77 9.02 -0.43
N LEU A 70 -2.77 7.69 -0.39
CA LEU A 70 -1.64 6.88 -0.79
C LEU A 70 -1.98 6.10 -2.07
N ASP A 71 -2.14 4.79 -2.02
CA ASP A 71 -2.37 4.00 -3.21
C ASP A 71 -3.81 4.05 -3.73
N VAL A 72 -3.99 3.66 -4.98
CA VAL A 72 -5.29 3.56 -5.64
C VAL A 72 -5.33 2.33 -6.54
N ALA A 73 -6.45 1.62 -6.52
CA ALA A 73 -6.72 0.48 -7.40
C ALA A 73 -8.12 0.58 -7.98
N LEU A 74 -8.28 0.21 -9.24
CA LEU A 74 -9.60 0.03 -9.84
C LEU A 74 -10.13 -1.36 -9.50
N ASP A 75 -11.43 -1.46 -9.28
CA ASP A 75 -12.09 -2.77 -9.21
C ASP A 75 -11.79 -3.57 -10.49
N PRO A 76 -11.53 -4.88 -10.43
CA PRO A 76 -11.38 -5.71 -11.63
C PRO A 76 -12.55 -5.60 -12.62
N ASP A 77 -13.76 -5.28 -12.12
CA ASP A 77 -14.96 -5.04 -12.93
C ASP A 77 -15.27 -3.54 -13.11
N PHE A 78 -14.27 -2.65 -13.01
CA PHE A 78 -14.44 -1.19 -13.02
C PHE A 78 -15.27 -0.69 -14.20
N ILE A 79 -15.13 -1.27 -15.38
CA ILE A 79 -15.90 -0.88 -16.57
C ILE A 79 -17.42 -0.96 -16.30
N SER A 80 -17.87 -1.93 -15.52
CA SER A 80 -19.28 -2.14 -15.20
C SER A 80 -19.74 -1.45 -13.92
N ASN A 81 -18.88 -1.42 -12.88
CA ASN A 81 -19.28 -0.97 -11.55
C ASN A 81 -18.69 0.37 -11.13
N ARG A 82 -17.66 0.86 -11.82
CA ARG A 82 -16.93 2.12 -11.57
C ARG A 82 -16.38 2.25 -10.15
N MET A 83 -16.12 1.12 -9.46
CA MET A 83 -15.59 1.11 -8.10
C MET A 83 -14.09 1.40 -8.08
N ILE A 84 -13.69 2.30 -7.19
CA ILE A 84 -12.31 2.66 -6.90
C ILE A 84 -12.01 2.32 -5.44
N TYR A 85 -10.84 1.78 -5.19
CA TYR A 85 -10.27 1.51 -3.87
C TYR A 85 -9.07 2.40 -3.66
N TRP A 86 -8.87 2.88 -2.43
CA TRP A 86 -7.69 3.67 -2.08
C TRP A 86 -7.23 3.33 -0.68
N SER A 87 -5.94 3.46 -0.44
CA SER A 87 -5.37 3.44 0.90
C SER A 87 -5.03 4.87 1.34
N PHE A 88 -5.08 5.10 2.63
CA PHE A 88 -4.79 6.41 3.20
C PHE A 88 -4.40 6.31 4.67
N SER A 89 -3.70 7.32 5.17
CA SER A 89 -3.52 7.49 6.62
C SER A 89 -4.76 8.15 7.21
N GLU A 90 -5.54 7.37 7.95
CA GLU A 90 -6.75 7.84 8.64
C GLU A 90 -6.36 8.50 9.96
N PRO A 91 -6.69 9.80 10.15
CA PRO A 91 -6.37 10.49 11.40
C PRO A 91 -7.31 10.06 12.54
N HIS A 92 -6.74 9.92 13.73
CA HIS A 92 -7.41 9.66 15.00
C HIS A 92 -6.86 10.61 16.09
N ASP A 93 -7.53 10.73 17.21
CA ASP A 93 -7.11 11.62 18.31
C ASP A 93 -5.72 11.24 18.87
N GLU A 94 -5.36 9.96 18.86
CA GLU A 94 -4.11 9.41 19.39
C GLU A 94 -3.06 9.10 18.32
N GLY A 95 -3.24 9.58 17.09
CA GLY A 95 -2.33 9.34 15.97
C GLY A 95 -3.07 9.00 14.69
N ASN A 96 -2.62 7.98 13.97
CA ASN A 96 -3.18 7.59 12.67
C ASN A 96 -3.00 6.09 12.43
N LEU A 97 -3.63 5.58 11.39
CA LEU A 97 -3.43 4.21 10.92
C LEU A 97 -3.59 4.13 9.39
N THR A 98 -3.07 3.05 8.81
CA THR A 98 -3.35 2.74 7.40
C THR A 98 -4.76 2.18 7.29
N ALA A 99 -5.59 2.84 6.48
CA ALA A 99 -6.95 2.42 6.18
C ALA A 99 -7.15 2.21 4.67
N VAL A 100 -8.18 1.44 4.32
CA VAL A 100 -8.62 1.26 2.94
C VAL A 100 -10.06 1.71 2.81
N GLY A 101 -10.29 2.63 1.87
CA GLY A 101 -11.61 3.08 1.46
C GLY A 101 -11.98 2.56 0.08
N LYS A 102 -13.28 2.56 -0.21
CA LYS A 102 -13.82 2.36 -1.55
C LYS A 102 -14.98 3.31 -1.82
N GLY A 103 -15.21 3.60 -3.09
CA GLY A 103 -16.34 4.41 -3.55
C GLY A 103 -16.55 4.25 -5.05
N ARG A 104 -17.74 4.57 -5.50
CA ARG A 104 -18.11 4.52 -6.92
C ARG A 104 -17.87 5.87 -7.56
N LEU A 105 -17.10 5.90 -8.65
CA LEU A 105 -16.92 7.12 -9.45
C LEU A 105 -18.24 7.49 -10.11
N SER A 106 -18.73 8.71 -9.87
CA SER A 106 -19.97 9.23 -10.50
C SER A 106 -19.90 9.22 -12.04
N ALA A 107 -21.03 9.25 -12.70
CA ALA A 107 -21.07 9.21 -14.17
C ALA A 107 -20.39 10.40 -14.83
N ASP A 108 -20.45 11.56 -14.18
CA ASP A 108 -19.78 12.81 -14.61
C ASP A 108 -18.32 12.92 -14.11
N GLU A 109 -17.83 11.92 -13.36
CA GLU A 109 -16.48 11.78 -12.83
C GLU A 109 -16.03 12.88 -11.86
N THR A 110 -16.97 13.67 -11.33
CA THR A 110 -16.65 14.80 -10.45
C THR A 110 -16.54 14.41 -8.98
N LYS A 111 -17.05 13.25 -8.58
CA LYS A 111 -17.09 12.80 -7.17
C LYS A 111 -17.11 11.29 -7.02
N LEU A 112 -16.78 10.83 -5.81
CA LEU A 112 -17.07 9.47 -5.36
C LEU A 112 -18.44 9.42 -4.68
N GLU A 113 -19.16 8.34 -4.90
CA GLU A 113 -20.44 8.01 -4.29
C GLU A 113 -20.31 6.69 -3.50
N ASP A 114 -21.23 6.42 -2.57
CA ASP A 114 -21.28 5.19 -1.78
C ASP A 114 -19.96 4.89 -1.01
N ILE A 115 -19.32 5.94 -0.52
CA ILE A 115 -18.00 5.88 0.12
C ILE A 115 -18.09 5.07 1.43
N LYS A 116 -17.15 4.13 1.58
CA LYS A 116 -16.98 3.32 2.79
C LYS A 116 -15.52 3.12 3.10
N VAL A 117 -15.13 3.19 4.37
CA VAL A 117 -13.87 2.64 4.87
C VAL A 117 -14.13 1.17 5.18
N ILE A 118 -13.44 0.29 4.46
CA ILE A 118 -13.67 -1.16 4.51
C ILE A 118 -12.64 -1.91 5.36
N PHE A 119 -11.49 -1.31 5.61
CA PHE A 119 -10.42 -1.93 6.40
C PHE A 119 -9.64 -0.88 7.18
N ARG A 120 -9.18 -1.24 8.39
CA ARG A 120 -8.30 -0.46 9.25
C ARG A 120 -7.24 -1.35 9.88
N ALA A 121 -5.98 -0.99 9.72
CA ALA A 121 -4.84 -1.72 10.28
C ALA A 121 -4.57 -1.25 11.73
N PHE A 122 -5.41 -1.66 12.67
CA PHE A 122 -5.20 -1.37 14.09
C PHE A 122 -3.90 -1.99 14.64
N PRO A 123 -3.27 -1.36 15.65
CA PRO A 123 -3.71 -0.21 16.44
C PRO A 123 -3.50 1.13 15.73
N VAL A 124 -4.17 2.17 16.24
CA VAL A 124 -3.77 3.56 16.00
C VAL A 124 -2.37 3.76 16.56
N PHE A 125 -1.52 4.50 15.85
CA PHE A 125 -0.14 4.71 16.24
C PHE A 125 0.31 6.14 15.94
N ASP A 126 0.99 6.77 16.88
CA ASP A 126 1.53 8.11 16.71
C ASP A 126 2.85 8.05 15.93
N SER A 127 2.76 8.12 14.61
CA SER A 127 3.90 8.17 13.73
C SER A 127 3.50 8.67 12.34
N ASP A 128 4.40 9.38 11.71
CA ASP A 128 4.29 9.89 10.33
C ASP A 128 5.07 9.04 9.30
N LEU A 129 5.59 7.87 9.72
CA LEU A 129 6.46 7.00 8.93
C LEU A 129 5.86 5.61 8.69
N HIS A 130 6.38 4.90 7.70
CA HIS A 130 6.16 3.49 7.37
C HIS A 130 4.68 3.08 7.34
N PHE A 131 3.92 3.58 6.39
CA PHE A 131 2.51 3.22 6.19
C PHE A 131 2.34 1.96 5.34
N GLY A 132 3.34 1.55 4.54
CA GLY A 132 3.18 0.55 3.49
C GLY A 132 2.20 1.03 2.42
N SER A 133 0.94 0.59 2.52
CA SER A 133 -0.25 1.13 1.86
C SER A 133 -0.53 0.67 0.43
N ARG A 134 0.25 -0.22 -0.15
CA ARG A 134 0.00 -0.71 -1.52
C ARG A 134 -1.19 -1.64 -1.61
N LEU A 135 -1.88 -1.57 -2.75
CA LEU A 135 -3.09 -2.31 -3.09
C LEU A 135 -2.89 -3.13 -4.36
N ALA A 136 -3.24 -4.41 -4.34
CA ALA A 136 -3.26 -5.25 -5.54
C ALA A 136 -4.40 -6.26 -5.50
N PHE A 137 -5.20 -6.34 -6.56
CA PHE A 137 -6.23 -7.37 -6.69
C PHE A 137 -5.65 -8.66 -7.25
N ASP A 138 -6.03 -9.80 -6.66
CA ASP A 138 -5.76 -11.10 -7.24
C ASP A 138 -6.81 -11.51 -8.28
N LYS A 139 -6.57 -12.64 -8.96
CA LYS A 139 -7.49 -13.20 -9.95
C LYS A 139 -8.85 -13.61 -9.37
N ASP A 140 -8.93 -13.84 -8.07
CA ASP A 140 -10.15 -14.22 -7.36
C ASP A 140 -10.88 -12.97 -6.80
N GLN A 141 -10.43 -11.78 -7.25
CA GLN A 141 -10.97 -10.46 -6.88
C GLN A 141 -10.87 -10.15 -5.39
N ASN A 142 -9.91 -10.73 -4.67
CA ASN A 142 -9.55 -10.29 -3.34
C ASN A 142 -8.46 -9.23 -3.40
N LEU A 143 -8.45 -8.32 -2.44
CA LEU A 143 -7.54 -7.21 -2.36
C LEU A 143 -6.40 -7.51 -1.37
N PHE A 144 -5.17 -7.49 -1.84
CA PHE A 144 -4.00 -7.41 -1.00
C PHE A 144 -3.75 -5.98 -0.56
N VAL A 145 -3.36 -5.82 0.71
CA VAL A 145 -3.06 -4.53 1.33
C VAL A 145 -1.76 -4.68 2.12
N SER A 146 -0.77 -3.85 1.84
CA SER A 146 0.45 -3.81 2.65
C SER A 146 0.36 -2.75 3.75
N THR A 147 1.00 -3.00 4.89
CA THR A 147 1.17 -2.04 5.97
C THR A 147 2.61 -2.01 6.46
N GLY A 148 3.06 -0.84 6.90
CA GLY A 148 4.35 -0.67 7.54
C GLY A 148 4.27 -0.77 9.07
N GLU A 149 5.43 -0.86 9.71
CA GLU A 149 5.54 -1.04 11.15
C GLU A 149 5.73 0.27 11.92
N ARG A 150 5.58 1.41 11.25
CA ARG A 150 5.55 2.77 11.78
C ARG A 150 6.89 3.30 12.33
N SER A 151 8.02 2.63 12.03
CA SER A 151 9.41 3.04 12.31
C SER A 151 9.85 3.14 13.77
N HIS A 152 8.96 3.29 14.74
CA HIS A 152 9.28 3.34 16.15
C HIS A 152 9.52 1.94 16.73
N MET A 153 10.33 1.86 17.79
CA MET A 153 10.71 0.56 18.38
C MET A 153 9.50 -0.27 18.81
N GLU A 154 8.49 0.37 19.40
CA GLU A 154 7.23 -0.29 19.82
C GLU A 154 6.43 -0.79 18.62
N GLY A 155 6.45 -0.05 17.50
CA GLY A 155 5.83 -0.44 16.24
C GLY A 155 6.54 -1.62 15.58
N ARG A 156 7.89 -1.60 15.56
CA ARG A 156 8.71 -2.67 14.96
C ARG A 156 8.38 -4.04 15.52
N MET A 157 8.31 -4.14 16.84
CA MET A 157 8.01 -5.43 17.51
C MET A 157 6.63 -5.95 17.16
N GLN A 158 5.71 -5.09 16.75
CA GLN A 158 4.37 -5.50 16.33
C GLN A 158 4.36 -6.18 14.95
N ALA A 159 5.41 -6.03 14.14
CA ALA A 159 5.51 -6.77 12.87
C ALA A 159 5.44 -8.29 13.06
N GLN A 160 5.91 -8.81 14.19
CA GLN A 160 5.83 -10.22 14.59
C GLN A 160 4.52 -10.59 15.33
N ASN A 161 3.72 -9.61 15.74
CA ASN A 161 2.50 -9.84 16.51
C ASN A 161 1.29 -10.00 15.59
N LEU A 162 0.67 -11.17 15.55
CA LEU A 162 -0.52 -11.43 14.72
C LEU A 162 -1.80 -10.73 15.21
N LYS A 163 -1.80 -10.11 16.41
CA LYS A 163 -2.91 -9.26 16.89
C LYS A 163 -2.84 -7.83 16.37
N SER A 164 -1.74 -7.47 15.72
CA SER A 164 -1.47 -6.12 15.24
C SER A 164 -1.50 -6.05 13.72
N GLY A 165 -2.02 -4.95 13.21
CA GLY A 165 -2.02 -4.63 11.79
C GLY A 165 -0.72 -3.99 11.28
N LEU A 166 0.30 -3.83 12.11
CA LEU A 166 1.56 -3.21 11.72
C LEU A 166 2.54 -4.22 11.12
N GLY A 167 3.16 -3.86 9.98
CA GLY A 167 4.16 -4.70 9.32
C GLY A 167 3.59 -6.01 8.76
N LYS A 168 2.53 -5.92 7.96
CA LYS A 168 1.76 -7.05 7.44
C LYS A 168 1.45 -6.92 5.95
N ILE A 169 1.21 -8.05 5.33
CA ILE A 169 0.41 -8.12 4.11
C ILE A 169 -0.94 -8.74 4.48
N PHE A 170 -2.02 -8.06 4.17
CA PHE A 170 -3.38 -8.51 4.35
C PHE A 170 -3.97 -9.02 3.04
N LYS A 171 -4.96 -9.91 3.15
CA LYS A 171 -5.80 -10.29 2.02
C LYS A 171 -7.26 -10.20 2.46
N ILE A 172 -8.01 -9.31 1.83
CA ILE A 172 -9.40 -9.00 2.16
C ILE A 172 -10.31 -9.14 0.95
N THR A 173 -11.58 -9.35 1.19
CA THR A 173 -12.60 -9.27 0.14
C THR A 173 -12.86 -7.81 -0.26
N LYS A 174 -13.59 -7.57 -1.35
CA LYS A 174 -14.06 -6.23 -1.77
C LYS A 174 -14.88 -5.49 -0.71
N GLU A 175 -15.37 -6.20 0.32
CA GLU A 175 -16.12 -5.64 1.46
C GLU A 175 -15.29 -5.52 2.75
N GLY A 176 -13.96 -5.77 2.67
CA GLY A 176 -13.04 -5.64 3.80
C GLY A 176 -13.06 -6.81 4.79
N LYS A 177 -13.75 -7.91 4.46
CA LYS A 177 -13.74 -9.13 5.29
C LYS A 177 -12.50 -9.96 4.99
N PRO A 178 -12.06 -10.81 5.93
CA PRO A 178 -10.98 -11.77 5.66
C PRO A 178 -11.27 -12.56 4.38
N ALA A 179 -10.30 -12.65 3.48
CA ALA A 179 -10.47 -13.44 2.26
C ALA A 179 -10.55 -14.93 2.58
N PRO A 180 -11.38 -15.72 1.86
CA PRO A 180 -11.42 -17.16 2.04
C PRO A 180 -10.03 -17.79 1.87
N GLY A 181 -9.67 -18.71 2.76
CA GLY A 181 -8.39 -19.40 2.72
C GLY A 181 -7.20 -18.63 3.34
N ASN A 182 -7.44 -17.49 3.97
CA ASN A 182 -6.40 -16.83 4.76
C ASN A 182 -5.86 -17.74 5.86
N PRO A 183 -4.55 -17.70 6.13
CA PRO A 183 -3.88 -18.69 6.97
C PRO A 183 -4.27 -18.60 8.46
N PHE A 184 -4.71 -17.43 8.93
CA PHE A 184 -4.98 -17.17 10.34
C PHE A 184 -6.46 -17.06 10.70
N ILE A 185 -7.39 -17.40 9.80
CA ILE A 185 -8.85 -17.30 10.03
C ILE A 185 -9.29 -18.02 11.32
N ASN A 186 -8.69 -19.17 11.63
CA ASN A 186 -9.04 -19.96 12.81
C ASN A 186 -7.98 -19.86 13.92
N THR A 187 -7.03 -18.94 13.81
CA THR A 187 -5.99 -18.75 14.80
C THR A 187 -6.50 -17.84 15.91
N LYS A 188 -6.54 -18.37 17.13
CA LYS A 188 -6.96 -17.59 18.31
C LYS A 188 -6.08 -16.34 18.44
N ASP A 189 -6.72 -15.21 18.69
CA ASP A 189 -6.03 -13.94 18.94
C ASP A 189 -5.20 -13.38 17.74
N ALA A 190 -5.39 -13.88 16.54
CA ALA A 190 -4.81 -13.31 15.32
C ALA A 190 -5.87 -12.52 14.53
N MET A 191 -5.43 -11.50 13.81
CA MET A 191 -6.28 -10.83 12.81
C MET A 191 -6.49 -11.78 11.63
N PRO A 192 -7.74 -12.18 11.32
CA PRO A 192 -8.01 -13.17 10.28
C PRO A 192 -7.74 -12.67 8.86
N GLU A 193 -7.57 -11.37 8.68
CA GLU A 193 -7.22 -10.72 7.42
C GLU A 193 -5.74 -10.88 7.05
N ILE A 194 -4.87 -11.23 8.01
CA ILE A 194 -3.42 -11.35 7.76
C ILE A 194 -3.16 -12.49 6.78
N TYR A 195 -2.37 -12.17 5.73
CA TYR A 195 -1.86 -13.13 4.76
C TYR A 195 -0.41 -13.52 5.03
N SER A 196 0.45 -12.54 5.37
CA SER A 196 1.83 -12.74 5.83
C SER A 196 2.22 -11.65 6.83
N TYR A 197 3.32 -11.81 7.54
CA TYR A 197 3.76 -10.91 8.59
C TYR A 197 5.28 -10.76 8.63
N GLY A 198 5.79 -9.90 9.52
CA GLY A 198 7.22 -9.69 9.63
C GLY A 198 7.80 -8.76 8.55
N ASN A 199 6.98 -7.83 8.03
CA ASN A 199 7.40 -6.82 7.06
C ASN A 199 7.76 -5.51 7.77
N ARG A 200 8.72 -4.76 7.21
CA ARG A 200 9.10 -3.43 7.71
C ARG A 200 8.25 -2.33 7.07
N ASN A 201 8.38 -2.13 5.78
CA ASN A 201 7.66 -1.09 5.05
C ASN A 201 7.52 -1.45 3.57
N ALA A 202 6.57 -2.32 3.28
CA ALA A 202 6.24 -2.80 1.95
C ALA A 202 5.57 -1.70 1.12
N GLN A 203 6.35 -1.01 0.26
CA GLN A 203 5.88 0.09 -0.59
C GLN A 203 5.77 -0.28 -2.07
N GLY A 204 5.93 -1.54 -2.41
CA GLY A 204 5.63 -2.08 -3.73
C GLY A 204 4.97 -3.44 -3.57
N ILE A 205 3.77 -3.64 -4.11
CA ILE A 205 3.20 -4.97 -4.30
C ILE A 205 2.54 -5.05 -5.67
N ASP A 206 2.66 -6.20 -6.31
CA ASP A 206 1.94 -6.50 -7.54
C ASP A 206 1.81 -8.01 -7.75
N ILE A 207 0.83 -8.41 -8.54
CA ILE A 207 0.63 -9.80 -8.95
C ILE A 207 1.44 -10.07 -10.21
N HIS A 208 2.35 -11.03 -10.15
CA HIS A 208 3.13 -11.42 -11.32
C HIS A 208 2.20 -11.95 -12.42
N PRO A 209 2.20 -11.33 -13.62
CA PRO A 209 1.14 -11.56 -14.62
C PRO A 209 1.11 -12.97 -15.21
N VAL A 210 2.21 -13.72 -15.09
CA VAL A 210 2.29 -15.10 -15.63
C VAL A 210 2.10 -16.14 -14.53
N THR A 211 2.75 -15.96 -13.35
CA THR A 211 2.72 -16.96 -12.28
C THR A 211 1.55 -16.77 -11.31
N GLY A 212 0.98 -15.55 -11.24
CA GLY A 212 -0.04 -15.18 -10.26
C GLY A 212 0.48 -15.05 -8.83
N GLU A 213 1.79 -15.07 -8.63
CA GLU A 213 2.43 -14.87 -7.33
C GLU A 213 2.40 -13.40 -6.93
N LEU A 214 2.20 -13.13 -5.65
CA LEU A 214 2.33 -11.77 -5.11
C LEU A 214 3.81 -11.46 -4.90
N TRP A 215 4.28 -10.42 -5.57
CA TRP A 215 5.62 -9.87 -5.40
C TRP A 215 5.53 -8.60 -4.57
N GLU A 216 6.54 -8.37 -3.75
CA GLU A 216 6.61 -7.25 -2.83
C GLU A 216 8.01 -6.64 -2.86
N ALA A 217 8.07 -5.32 -2.80
CA ALA A 217 9.29 -4.55 -2.61
C ALA A 217 9.22 -3.81 -1.27
N GLU A 218 10.20 -4.09 -0.41
CA GLU A 218 10.26 -3.61 0.96
C GLU A 218 11.49 -2.74 1.19
N PHE A 219 11.27 -1.60 1.85
CA PHE A 219 12.37 -0.78 2.34
C PHE A 219 12.97 -1.36 3.62
N GLY A 220 14.24 -1.73 3.57
CA GLY A 220 15.05 -2.08 4.72
C GLY A 220 15.48 -0.88 5.55
N PRO A 221 16.24 -1.09 6.63
CA PRO A 221 16.98 -0.03 7.31
C PRO A 221 18.16 0.42 6.43
N ARG A 222 19.28 0.81 6.98
CA ARG A 222 20.45 1.17 6.18
C ARG A 222 21.00 -0.05 5.41
N GLY A 223 20.65 -0.15 4.13
CA GLY A 223 20.78 -1.35 3.30
C GLY A 223 19.67 -2.36 3.58
N GLY A 224 19.69 -3.52 2.92
CA GLY A 224 18.72 -4.58 3.16
C GLY A 224 17.32 -4.31 2.62
N ASP A 225 17.18 -3.47 1.59
CA ASP A 225 15.96 -3.42 0.77
C ASP A 225 15.78 -4.77 0.09
N GLU A 226 14.54 -5.26 0.05
CA GLU A 226 14.23 -6.62 -0.37
C GLU A 226 13.18 -6.63 -1.50
N ILE A 227 13.26 -7.67 -2.33
CA ILE A 227 12.18 -8.07 -3.21
C ILE A 227 11.78 -9.49 -2.81
N ASN A 228 10.55 -9.65 -2.39
CA ASN A 228 10.02 -10.88 -1.84
C ASN A 228 8.90 -11.46 -2.70
N ILE A 229 8.83 -12.80 -2.78
CA ILE A 229 7.63 -13.50 -3.25
C ILE A 229 6.81 -13.84 -2.01
N ILE A 230 5.68 -13.17 -1.85
CA ILE A 230 4.85 -13.30 -0.65
C ILE A 230 4.01 -14.57 -0.69
N ARG A 231 4.11 -15.36 0.38
CA ARG A 231 3.41 -16.63 0.52
C ARG A 231 2.54 -16.64 1.79
N SER A 232 1.41 -17.31 1.68
CA SER A 232 0.43 -17.45 2.75
C SER A 232 1.05 -17.98 4.04
N GLY A 233 0.83 -17.28 5.15
CA GLY A 233 1.23 -17.67 6.50
C GLY A 233 2.73 -17.53 6.80
N LYS A 234 3.54 -16.94 5.91
CA LYS A 234 4.99 -16.83 6.11
C LYS A 234 5.36 -15.57 6.87
N ASP A 235 6.45 -15.71 7.64
CA ASP A 235 7.17 -14.66 8.34
C ASP A 235 8.33 -14.18 7.45
N TYR A 236 8.42 -12.87 7.22
CA TYR A 236 9.48 -12.21 6.43
C TYR A 236 10.59 -11.62 7.31
N GLY A 237 10.54 -11.89 8.60
CA GLY A 237 11.67 -11.80 9.52
C GLY A 237 11.82 -10.48 10.26
N TRP A 238 11.30 -9.36 9.76
CA TRP A 238 11.44 -8.08 10.45
C TRP A 238 10.72 -8.05 11.81
N PRO A 239 11.31 -7.50 12.88
CA PRO A 239 12.67 -6.94 13.01
C PRO A 239 13.69 -7.95 13.57
N THR A 240 13.37 -9.25 13.58
CA THR A 240 14.21 -10.30 14.17
C THR A 240 15.46 -10.54 13.33
N ILE A 241 15.31 -10.53 12.01
CA ILE A 241 16.38 -10.71 11.03
C ILE A 241 16.26 -9.66 9.92
N THR A 242 17.40 -9.18 9.41
CA THR A 242 17.51 -8.31 8.24
C THR A 242 18.92 -8.33 7.68
N TYR A 243 19.07 -8.03 6.39
CA TYR A 243 20.38 -7.80 5.76
C TYR A 243 20.94 -6.39 6.01
N GLY A 244 20.13 -5.48 6.51
CA GLY A 244 20.54 -4.10 6.82
C GLY A 244 21.02 -3.93 8.26
N ILE A 245 21.51 -2.72 8.53
CA ILE A 245 21.90 -2.27 9.89
C ILE A 245 21.12 -1.01 10.25
N GLU A 246 21.12 -0.64 11.52
CA GLU A 246 20.53 0.63 11.95
C GLU A 246 21.26 1.82 11.30
N TYR A 247 20.59 2.94 11.18
CA TYR A 247 21.22 4.18 10.71
C TYR A 247 22.34 4.66 11.62
N SER A 248 22.32 4.29 12.91
CA SER A 248 23.43 4.47 13.86
C SER A 248 24.65 3.60 13.58
N GLY A 249 24.49 2.53 12.79
CA GLY A 249 25.51 1.52 12.51
C GLY A 249 25.42 0.28 13.38
N GLU A 250 24.46 0.20 14.28
CA GLU A 250 24.22 -0.97 15.13
C GLU A 250 23.54 -2.11 14.34
N ILE A 251 23.65 -3.31 14.85
CA ILE A 251 22.99 -4.49 14.29
C ILE A 251 21.49 -4.45 14.65
N VAL A 252 20.63 -4.75 13.67
CA VAL A 252 19.21 -4.98 13.89
C VAL A 252 18.97 -6.47 14.16
N GLY A 253 18.33 -6.78 15.28
CA GLY A 253 17.97 -8.16 15.61
C GLY A 253 19.17 -9.12 15.59
N GLN A 254 19.05 -10.22 14.86
CA GLN A 254 20.07 -11.24 14.67
C GLN A 254 20.75 -11.10 13.31
N ALA A 255 21.34 -10.02 12.95
CA ALA A 255 21.90 -9.76 11.62
C ALA A 255 22.18 -11.03 10.77
N ILE A 256 21.74 -11.03 9.52
CA ILE A 256 22.13 -12.09 8.57
C ILE A 256 23.45 -11.65 7.94
N THR A 257 24.49 -12.43 8.17
CA THR A 257 25.74 -12.32 7.40
C THR A 257 25.62 -13.19 6.15
N GLN A 258 25.91 -12.63 4.99
CA GLN A 258 26.06 -13.40 3.75
C GLN A 258 27.27 -14.34 3.84
#